data_53f5f5ed2e810873785b755d5fda878b
#
_entry.id   53f5f5ed2e810873785b755d5fda878b
#
_cell.length_a   1.000
_cell.length_b   1.000
_cell.length_c   1.000
_cell.angle_alpha   90.00
_cell.angle_beta   90.00
_cell.angle_gamma   90.00
#
_symmetry.space_group_name_H-M   'P 1'
#
loop_
_entity.id
_entity.type
_entity.pdbx_description
1 polymer ?
#
loop_
_entity_poly.entity_id
_entity_poly.type
_entity_poly.pdbx_seq_one_letter_code
_entity_poly.pdbx_strand_id
1 'polypeptide(L)'
;APIRAPYLIGQADFLACHQPTLMNLDVVAQSVKPGGTVLLNLPDGMEIPAKLRRSIATRHALLYTIDADAIAAQCGLGGRINTVMQTAFFQLNAFLPEEQRQQLLTESVQAAYAMKGEQVVAANLNAIAKTADALRRVDVPPEWAELPDTPEDAPQSAVEAFMRPMLRQQGDMLPVSAMDARGFAPLGTSRLEKRGIARQIPQWRAEACIQCGLCSLVCPHGCIRTFYPLAETAFPVDFHTVRAKGKAFSGRNFRVQVSPLDCTGCENCARVCPAKDKALVMRPATEMAQEQANWNFAVSLPETAVKLEIGRA
;
A
#
# COMPACT_ATOMS: atom_id res chain seq x y z
N ALA A 1 -3.56 18.11 22.21
CA ALA A 1 -3.37 19.56 22.05
C ALA A 1 -4.29 20.05 20.92
N PRO A 2 -4.85 21.28 21.00
CA PRO A 2 -5.67 21.79 19.92
C PRO A 2 -4.84 22.02 18.67
N ILE A 3 -5.39 21.69 17.50
CA ILE A 3 -4.78 22.01 16.20
C ILE A 3 -4.85 23.54 16.05
N ARG A 4 -3.68 24.17 15.91
CA ARG A 4 -3.57 25.63 15.84
C ARG A 4 -3.26 26.16 14.45
N ALA A 5 -2.86 25.30 13.53
CA ALA A 5 -2.47 25.65 12.18
C ALA A 5 -3.45 25.07 11.15
N PRO A 6 -4.03 25.88 10.24
CA PRO A 6 -4.97 25.41 9.22
C PRO A 6 -4.28 24.84 7.97
N TYR A 7 -2.97 24.57 8.02
CA TYR A 7 -2.17 24.07 6.89
C TYR A 7 -1.53 22.73 7.21
N LEU A 8 -1.22 21.99 6.17
CA LEU A 8 -0.51 20.71 6.27
C LEU A 8 0.97 20.94 6.61
N ILE A 9 1.56 19.96 7.30
CA ILE A 9 3.00 19.97 7.58
C ILE A 9 3.74 19.66 6.28
N GLY A 10 4.53 20.62 5.78
CA GLY A 10 5.38 20.41 4.60
C GLY A 10 6.65 19.63 4.93
N GLN A 11 7.25 19.88 6.11
CA GLN A 11 8.43 19.16 6.59
C GLN A 11 8.30 18.84 8.07
N ALA A 12 8.78 17.66 8.47
CA ALA A 12 8.66 17.13 9.81
C ALA A 12 10.04 16.97 10.48
N ASP A 13 10.09 17.19 11.80
CA ASP A 13 11.27 16.90 12.61
C ASP A 13 11.50 15.39 12.76
N PHE A 14 10.40 14.61 12.68
CA PHE A 14 10.40 13.16 12.73
C PHE A 14 9.49 12.57 11.64
N LEU A 15 10.07 11.71 10.80
CA LEU A 15 9.37 10.99 9.75
C LEU A 15 9.41 9.49 10.06
N ALA A 16 8.25 8.83 10.13
CA ALA A 16 8.17 7.37 10.22
C ALA A 16 7.50 6.78 8.98
N CYS A 17 8.24 5.93 8.26
CA CYS A 17 7.70 5.17 7.14
C CYS A 17 7.34 3.75 7.60
N HIS A 18 6.06 3.50 7.83
CA HIS A 18 5.55 2.23 8.32
C HIS A 18 5.44 1.17 7.24
N GLN A 19 5.18 1.60 6.00
CA GLN A 19 5.00 0.69 4.85
C GLN A 19 6.19 0.84 3.90
N PRO A 20 7.00 -0.20 3.72
CA PRO A 20 8.22 -0.15 2.93
C PRO A 20 8.02 0.33 1.49
N THR A 21 6.92 -0.04 0.84
CA THR A 21 6.61 0.39 -0.53
C THR A 21 6.47 1.91 -0.68
N LEU A 22 6.09 2.62 0.40
CA LEU A 22 5.95 4.07 0.40
C LEU A 22 7.30 4.81 0.41
N MET A 23 8.41 4.14 0.71
CA MET A 23 9.76 4.74 0.63
C MET A 23 10.10 5.24 -0.79
N ASN A 24 9.44 4.71 -1.82
CA ASN A 24 9.61 5.14 -3.20
C ASN A 24 8.86 6.44 -3.53
N LEU A 25 7.98 6.92 -2.65
CA LEU A 25 7.23 8.15 -2.89
C LEU A 25 8.08 9.39 -2.62
N ASP A 26 7.99 10.35 -3.52
CA ASP A 26 8.69 11.63 -3.40
C ASP A 26 8.36 12.38 -2.12
N VAL A 27 7.10 12.33 -1.71
CA VAL A 27 6.66 12.97 -0.48
C VAL A 27 7.43 12.46 0.73
N VAL A 28 7.78 11.17 0.79
CA VAL A 28 8.58 10.60 1.89
C VAL A 28 10.00 11.15 1.87
N ALA A 29 10.65 11.17 0.69
CA ALA A 29 12.00 11.70 0.56
C ALA A 29 12.09 13.20 0.87
N GLN A 30 11.04 13.98 0.62
CA GLN A 30 11.02 15.44 0.78
C GLN A 30 10.55 15.91 2.16
N SER A 31 9.89 15.04 2.94
CA SER A 31 9.17 15.46 4.16
C SER A 31 10.03 15.63 5.41
N VAL A 32 11.28 15.19 5.45
CA VAL A 32 12.13 15.36 6.63
C VAL A 32 12.86 16.71 6.58
N LYS A 33 12.90 17.41 7.71
CA LYS A 33 13.70 18.63 7.88
C LYS A 33 15.21 18.33 7.89
N PRO A 34 16.06 19.30 7.57
CA PRO A 34 17.49 19.18 7.85
C PRO A 34 17.75 18.85 9.32
N GLY A 35 18.58 17.84 9.59
CA GLY A 35 18.87 17.34 10.95
C GLY A 35 17.74 16.57 11.61
N GLY A 36 16.63 16.34 10.93
CA GLY A 36 15.48 15.57 11.45
C GLY A 36 15.78 14.08 11.59
N THR A 37 14.83 13.33 12.12
CA THR A 37 14.93 11.88 12.34
C THR A 37 14.05 11.12 11.37
N VAL A 38 14.58 10.07 10.75
CA VAL A 38 13.86 9.13 9.87
C VAL A 38 13.84 7.76 10.51
N LEU A 39 12.66 7.20 10.70
CA LEU A 39 12.43 5.82 11.13
C LEU A 39 11.81 5.02 10.00
N LEU A 40 12.46 3.96 9.56
CA LEU A 40 11.96 3.09 8.51
C LEU A 40 11.59 1.71 9.07
N ASN A 41 10.39 1.23 8.76
CA ASN A 41 10.10 -0.19 8.84
C ASN A 41 10.80 -0.84 7.63
N LEU A 42 11.91 -1.52 7.89
CA LEU A 42 12.79 -2.08 6.86
C LEU A 42 12.96 -3.58 7.10
N PRO A 43 12.18 -4.44 6.42
CA PRO A 43 12.36 -5.88 6.46
C PRO A 43 13.74 -6.30 5.97
N ASP A 44 14.26 -7.40 6.51
CA ASP A 44 15.56 -7.95 6.11
C ASP A 44 15.65 -8.17 4.59
N GLY A 45 16.77 -7.77 4.02
CA GLY A 45 17.04 -7.89 2.57
C GLY A 45 16.40 -6.80 1.70
N MET A 46 15.65 -5.85 2.27
CA MET A 46 15.12 -4.72 1.52
C MET A 46 16.10 -3.54 1.51
N GLU A 47 16.28 -2.94 0.35
CA GLU A 47 17.12 -1.76 0.20
C GLU A 47 16.31 -0.47 0.32
N ILE A 48 16.96 0.56 0.88
CA ILE A 48 16.42 1.91 0.91
C ILE A 48 16.59 2.53 -0.49
N PRO A 49 15.52 3.07 -1.12
CA PRO A 49 15.61 3.66 -2.45
C PRO A 49 16.66 4.77 -2.54
N ALA A 50 17.38 4.85 -3.66
CA ALA A 50 18.46 5.80 -3.88
C ALA A 50 18.04 7.26 -3.61
N LYS A 51 16.86 7.66 -4.04
CA LYS A 51 16.31 8.99 -3.81
C LYS A 51 16.13 9.31 -2.31
N LEU A 52 15.65 8.34 -1.53
CA LEU A 52 15.50 8.51 -0.08
C LEU A 52 16.87 8.53 0.62
N ARG A 53 17.81 7.66 0.22
CA ARG A 53 19.20 7.68 0.73
C ARG A 53 19.85 9.04 0.50
N ARG A 54 19.75 9.56 -0.72
CA ARG A 54 20.28 10.90 -1.07
C ARG A 54 19.64 11.99 -0.21
N SER A 55 18.32 11.96 -0.05
CA SER A 55 17.61 12.95 0.77
C SER A 55 18.04 12.91 2.24
N ILE A 56 18.19 11.72 2.81
CA ILE A 56 18.66 11.54 4.20
C ILE A 56 20.08 12.14 4.37
N ALA A 57 20.98 11.83 3.44
CA ALA A 57 22.36 12.30 3.51
C ALA A 57 22.47 13.82 3.29
N THR A 58 21.83 14.38 2.25
CA THR A 58 21.89 15.82 1.96
C THR A 58 21.24 16.69 3.03
N ARG A 59 20.29 16.12 3.80
CA ARG A 59 19.63 16.80 4.93
C ARG A 59 20.30 16.53 6.27
N HIS A 60 21.38 15.73 6.29
CA HIS A 60 22.05 15.30 7.54
C HIS A 60 21.06 14.70 8.55
N ALA A 61 20.06 13.97 8.07
CA ALA A 61 19.03 13.39 8.91
C ALA A 61 19.56 12.14 9.63
N LEU A 62 19.09 11.92 10.87
CA LEU A 62 19.38 10.72 11.63
C LEU A 62 18.52 9.58 11.09
N LEU A 63 19.14 8.45 10.78
CA LEU A 63 18.43 7.28 10.24
C LEU A 63 18.35 6.17 11.28
N TYR A 64 17.14 5.67 11.47
CA TYR A 64 16.84 4.49 12.28
C TYR A 64 16.04 3.49 11.47
N THR A 65 16.29 2.21 11.70
CA THR A 65 15.57 1.10 11.08
C THR A 65 15.06 0.11 12.10
N ILE A 66 13.98 -0.56 11.78
CA ILE A 66 13.42 -1.66 12.56
C ILE A 66 12.66 -2.60 11.62
N ASP A 67 12.80 -3.92 11.78
CA ASP A 67 11.90 -4.88 11.14
C ASP A 67 10.66 -5.10 12.03
N ALA A 68 9.71 -4.20 11.92
CA ALA A 68 8.47 -4.25 12.70
C ALA A 68 7.59 -5.44 12.30
N ASP A 69 7.71 -5.92 11.07
CA ASP A 69 6.98 -7.07 10.56
C ASP A 69 7.44 -8.38 11.21
N ALA A 70 8.75 -8.58 11.29
CA ALA A 70 9.32 -9.74 11.97
C ALA A 70 8.97 -9.76 13.46
N ILE A 71 9.07 -8.60 14.15
CA ILE A 71 8.69 -8.49 15.56
C ILE A 71 7.21 -8.82 15.77
N ALA A 72 6.32 -8.24 14.96
CA ALA A 72 4.89 -8.49 15.06
C ALA A 72 4.55 -9.97 14.82
N ALA A 73 5.18 -10.61 13.83
CA ALA A 73 5.03 -12.04 13.55
C ALA A 73 5.48 -12.90 14.71
N GLN A 74 6.67 -12.64 15.29
CA GLN A 74 7.21 -13.37 16.44
C GLN A 74 6.37 -13.22 17.70
N CYS A 75 5.62 -12.10 17.83
CA CYS A 75 4.73 -11.86 18.97
C CYS A 75 3.30 -12.37 18.72
N GLY A 76 3.02 -13.01 17.58
CA GLY A 76 1.68 -13.50 17.25
C GLY A 76 0.70 -12.41 16.84
N LEU A 77 1.20 -11.22 16.50
CA LEU A 77 0.38 -10.07 16.06
C LEU A 77 0.09 -10.12 14.55
N GLY A 78 0.68 -11.06 13.82
CA GLY A 78 0.60 -11.13 12.36
C GLY A 78 1.21 -9.88 11.72
N GLY A 79 0.45 -9.23 10.82
CA GLY A 79 0.90 -7.99 10.16
C GLY A 79 0.63 -6.69 10.94
N ARG A 80 0.27 -6.74 12.22
CA ARG A 80 -0.11 -5.56 13.01
C ARG A 80 1.10 -4.96 13.70
N ILE A 81 1.75 -4.03 13.02
CA ILE A 81 2.98 -3.37 13.47
C ILE A 81 2.76 -2.11 14.32
N ASN A 82 1.52 -1.71 14.56
CA ASN A 82 1.21 -0.42 15.20
C ASN A 82 1.91 -0.26 16.55
N THR A 83 1.83 -1.28 17.43
CA THR A 83 2.46 -1.23 18.75
C THR A 83 3.99 -1.13 18.64
N VAL A 84 4.60 -1.86 17.70
CA VAL A 84 6.06 -1.81 17.46
C VAL A 84 6.47 -0.40 17.02
N MET A 85 5.82 0.15 15.99
CA MET A 85 6.17 1.47 15.45
C MET A 85 5.89 2.60 16.44
N GLN A 86 4.80 2.49 17.22
CA GLN A 86 4.49 3.44 18.29
C GLN A 86 5.57 3.40 19.39
N THR A 87 6.01 2.23 19.80
CA THR A 87 7.07 2.06 20.79
C THR A 87 8.39 2.65 20.28
N ALA A 88 8.78 2.36 19.04
CA ALA A 88 9.97 2.93 18.41
C ALA A 88 9.89 4.47 18.33
N PHE A 89 8.71 5.02 18.00
CA PHE A 89 8.51 6.47 18.01
C PHE A 89 8.77 7.07 19.40
N PHE A 90 8.21 6.51 20.47
CA PHE A 90 8.40 7.03 21.81
C PHE A 90 9.81 6.81 22.36
N GLN A 91 10.54 5.81 21.88
CA GLN A 91 11.96 5.64 22.22
C GLN A 91 12.84 6.71 21.59
N LEU A 92 12.58 7.07 20.33
CA LEU A 92 13.35 8.07 19.60
C LEU A 92 13.01 9.51 19.99
N ASN A 93 11.82 9.73 20.52
CA ASN A 93 11.33 11.04 20.92
C ASN A 93 11.13 11.11 22.45
N ALA A 94 12.14 11.58 23.14
CA ALA A 94 12.17 11.61 24.61
C ALA A 94 11.32 12.78 25.19
N PHE A 95 10.03 12.90 24.80
CA PHE A 95 9.12 13.92 25.34
C PHE A 95 8.78 13.72 26.82
N LEU A 96 8.95 12.48 27.32
CA LEU A 96 8.62 12.06 28.67
C LEU A 96 9.77 11.22 29.23
N PRO A 97 9.93 11.16 30.58
CA PRO A 97 10.83 10.23 31.24
C PRO A 97 10.54 8.78 30.82
N GLU A 98 11.56 7.93 30.80
CA GLU A 98 11.44 6.56 30.29
C GLU A 98 10.41 5.73 31.05
N GLU A 99 10.40 5.79 32.38
CA GLU A 99 9.41 5.08 33.20
C GLU A 99 7.97 5.46 32.84
N GLN A 100 7.71 6.76 32.68
CA GLN A 100 6.40 7.26 32.32
C GLN A 100 6.00 6.83 30.90
N ARG A 101 6.95 6.76 29.96
CA ARG A 101 6.69 6.26 28.60
C ARG A 101 6.28 4.79 28.63
N GLN A 102 7.01 3.95 29.37
CA GLN A 102 6.72 2.53 29.51
C GLN A 102 5.36 2.30 30.17
N GLN A 103 5.06 3.06 31.23
CA GLN A 103 3.76 3.00 31.88
C GLN A 103 2.62 3.33 30.92
N LEU A 104 2.70 4.48 30.22
CA LEU A 104 1.66 4.93 29.29
C LEU A 104 1.49 3.98 28.09
N LEU A 105 2.55 3.41 27.56
CA LEU A 105 2.48 2.39 26.53
C LEU A 105 1.72 1.14 27.02
N THR A 106 2.03 0.67 28.23
CA THR A 106 1.37 -0.48 28.86
C THR A 106 -0.11 -0.21 29.09
N GLU A 107 -0.44 0.93 29.68
CA GLU A 107 -1.83 1.36 29.94
C GLU A 107 -2.62 1.48 28.63
N SER A 108 -2.00 2.05 27.58
CA SER A 108 -2.61 2.18 26.25
C SER A 108 -2.94 0.83 25.62
N VAL A 109 -2.03 -0.13 25.74
CA VAL A 109 -2.26 -1.52 25.28
C VAL A 109 -3.41 -2.18 26.04
N GLN A 110 -3.42 -2.04 27.37
CA GLN A 110 -4.49 -2.59 28.20
C GLN A 110 -5.85 -1.97 27.84
N ALA A 111 -5.92 -0.66 27.73
CA ALA A 111 -7.15 0.05 27.37
C ALA A 111 -7.66 -0.35 25.97
N ALA A 112 -6.76 -0.49 24.98
CA ALA A 112 -7.14 -0.78 23.61
C ALA A 112 -7.51 -2.26 23.36
N TYR A 113 -6.90 -3.18 24.08
CA TYR A 113 -6.99 -4.62 23.78
C TYR A 113 -7.57 -5.49 24.89
N ALA A 114 -7.93 -4.97 26.07
CA ALA A 114 -8.53 -5.76 27.15
C ALA A 114 -9.75 -6.57 26.70
N MET A 115 -10.63 -5.96 25.92
CA MET A 115 -11.83 -6.62 25.36
C MET A 115 -11.53 -7.71 24.32
N LYS A 116 -10.29 -7.80 23.82
CA LYS A 116 -9.87 -8.80 22.83
C LYS A 116 -9.22 -10.03 23.48
N GLY A 117 -9.12 -10.04 24.80
CA GLY A 117 -8.58 -11.14 25.59
C GLY A 117 -7.10 -10.97 26.00
N GLU A 118 -6.73 -11.65 27.08
CA GLU A 118 -5.41 -11.55 27.71
C GLU A 118 -4.25 -11.92 26.77
N GLN A 119 -4.44 -12.87 25.88
CA GLN A 119 -3.42 -13.27 24.90
C GLN A 119 -3.04 -12.13 23.96
N VAL A 120 -4.02 -11.32 23.53
CA VAL A 120 -3.77 -10.19 22.64
C VAL A 120 -3.03 -9.07 23.40
N VAL A 121 -3.40 -8.83 24.65
CA VAL A 121 -2.69 -7.89 25.52
C VAL A 121 -1.24 -8.34 25.72
N ALA A 122 -1.01 -9.59 26.12
CA ALA A 122 0.32 -10.16 26.34
C ALA A 122 1.19 -10.08 25.08
N ALA A 123 0.63 -10.39 23.90
CA ALA A 123 1.33 -10.28 22.62
C ALA A 123 1.81 -8.86 22.33
N ASN A 124 0.97 -7.84 22.60
CA ASN A 124 1.34 -6.45 22.41
C ASN A 124 2.38 -5.96 23.43
N LEU A 125 2.28 -6.39 24.71
CA LEU A 125 3.29 -6.07 25.73
C LEU A 125 4.65 -6.70 25.38
N ASN A 126 4.66 -7.93 24.86
CA ASN A 126 5.87 -8.58 24.38
C ASN A 126 6.48 -7.82 23.18
N ALA A 127 5.65 -7.29 22.28
CA ALA A 127 6.11 -6.47 21.17
C ALA A 127 6.77 -5.16 21.64
N ILE A 128 6.24 -4.50 22.69
CA ILE A 128 6.88 -3.34 23.32
C ILE A 128 8.30 -3.70 23.80
N ALA A 129 8.43 -4.79 24.56
CA ALA A 129 9.73 -5.23 25.10
C ALA A 129 10.75 -5.51 23.98
N LYS A 130 10.34 -6.26 22.94
CA LYS A 130 11.24 -6.61 21.82
C LYS A 130 11.65 -5.41 20.96
N THR A 131 10.82 -4.40 20.89
CA THR A 131 11.11 -3.20 20.08
C THR A 131 12.36 -2.46 20.59
N ALA A 132 12.57 -2.43 21.91
CA ALA A 132 13.72 -1.74 22.52
C ALA A 132 15.04 -2.25 21.97
N ASP A 133 15.20 -3.57 21.87
CA ASP A 133 16.43 -4.22 21.44
C ASP A 133 16.60 -4.27 19.91
N ALA A 134 15.51 -4.10 19.18
CA ALA A 134 15.51 -4.25 17.73
C ALA A 134 15.69 -2.93 16.95
N LEU A 135 15.53 -1.79 17.63
CA LEU A 135 15.72 -0.47 17.01
C LEU A 135 17.21 -0.23 16.73
N ARG A 136 17.54 0.03 15.47
CA ARG A 136 18.94 0.22 15.04
C ARG A 136 19.15 1.61 14.47
N ARG A 137 20.18 2.30 14.96
CA ARG A 137 20.71 3.49 14.30
C ARG A 137 21.59 3.05 13.13
N VAL A 138 21.40 3.69 11.99
CA VAL A 138 22.18 3.44 10.77
C VAL A 138 23.09 4.65 10.54
N ASP A 139 24.37 4.40 10.41
CA ASP A 139 25.31 5.44 9.99
C ASP A 139 25.05 5.75 8.51
N VAL A 140 24.85 7.03 8.21
CA VAL A 140 24.54 7.49 6.86
C VAL A 140 25.85 7.74 6.12
N PRO A 141 26.18 6.93 5.08
CA PRO A 141 27.41 7.11 4.32
C PRO A 141 27.40 8.44 3.57
N PRO A 142 28.49 9.23 3.60
CA PRO A 142 28.58 10.51 2.89
C PRO A 142 28.34 10.40 1.39
N GLU A 143 28.73 9.29 0.78
CA GLU A 143 28.54 9.01 -0.64
C GLU A 143 27.06 8.91 -1.06
N TRP A 144 26.15 8.73 -0.11
CA TRP A 144 24.73 8.80 -0.43
C TRP A 144 24.27 10.18 -0.91
N ALA A 145 24.98 11.24 -0.53
CA ALA A 145 24.70 12.59 -1.00
C ALA A 145 25.01 12.77 -2.50
N GLU A 146 25.95 11.96 -3.02
CA GLU A 146 26.39 11.97 -4.41
C GLU A 146 25.52 11.09 -5.33
N LEU A 147 24.58 10.31 -4.75
CA LEU A 147 23.67 9.51 -5.56
C LEU A 147 22.91 10.41 -6.56
N PRO A 148 22.68 9.93 -7.80
CA PRO A 148 22.04 10.72 -8.80
C PRO A 148 20.66 11.17 -8.35
N ASP A 149 20.37 12.45 -8.54
CA ASP A 149 19.01 12.95 -8.49
C ASP A 149 18.34 12.46 -9.76
N THR A 150 17.60 11.40 -9.68
CA THR A 150 16.86 10.91 -10.85
C THR A 150 15.75 11.92 -11.13
N PRO A 151 15.91 12.78 -12.16
CA PRO A 151 14.85 13.70 -12.53
C PRO A 151 13.63 12.87 -12.88
N GLU A 152 12.49 13.35 -12.46
CA GLU A 152 11.26 12.73 -12.92
C GLU A 152 11.08 12.98 -14.41
N ASP A 153 10.52 11.98 -15.07
CA ASP A 153 10.06 12.13 -16.42
C ASP A 153 9.05 13.29 -16.51
N ALA A 154 9.11 14.07 -17.57
CA ALA A 154 8.12 15.10 -17.81
C ALA A 154 6.71 14.47 -17.80
N PRO A 155 5.67 15.18 -17.29
CA PRO A 155 4.32 14.65 -17.34
C PRO A 155 3.90 14.32 -18.76
N GLN A 156 3.43 13.10 -18.98
CA GLN A 156 3.04 12.60 -20.31
C GLN A 156 1.62 13.05 -20.73
N SER A 157 0.88 13.70 -19.83
CA SER A 157 -0.47 14.20 -20.10
C SER A 157 -0.81 15.37 -19.18
N ALA A 158 -1.82 16.16 -19.56
CA ALA A 158 -2.36 17.23 -18.73
C ALA A 158 -2.92 16.70 -17.40
N VAL A 159 -3.50 15.50 -17.41
CA VAL A 159 -3.98 14.82 -16.19
C VAL A 159 -2.82 14.52 -15.24
N GLU A 160 -1.72 14.06 -15.77
CA GLU A 160 -0.53 13.75 -14.97
C GLU A 160 0.13 15.02 -14.43
N ALA A 161 0.23 16.07 -15.25
CA ALA A 161 0.75 17.38 -14.84
C ALA A 161 -0.07 17.99 -13.70
N PHE A 162 -1.38 17.77 -13.69
CA PHE A 162 -2.26 18.19 -12.60
C PHE A 162 -2.13 17.31 -11.37
N MET A 163 -2.12 15.99 -11.54
CA MET A 163 -2.19 15.03 -10.42
C MET A 163 -0.86 14.87 -9.68
N ARG A 164 0.29 14.94 -10.36
CA ARG A 164 1.59 14.76 -9.68
C ARG A 164 1.81 15.73 -8.53
N PRO A 165 1.63 17.06 -8.68
CA PRO A 165 1.72 17.99 -7.55
C PRO A 165 0.70 17.70 -6.44
N MET A 166 -0.52 17.31 -6.80
CA MET A 166 -1.56 16.97 -5.83
C MET A 166 -1.16 15.77 -4.97
N LEU A 167 -0.66 14.69 -5.59
CA LEU A 167 -0.18 13.49 -4.90
C LEU A 167 1.03 13.76 -3.99
N ARG A 168 1.80 14.80 -4.28
CA ARG A 168 2.94 15.26 -3.48
C ARG A 168 2.57 16.27 -2.40
N GLN A 169 1.30 16.57 -2.23
CA GLN A 169 0.83 17.64 -1.33
C GLN A 169 1.37 19.02 -1.71
N GLN A 170 1.64 19.24 -2.99
CA GLN A 170 2.14 20.49 -3.57
C GLN A 170 1.07 21.19 -4.43
N GLY A 171 -0.20 20.95 -4.14
CA GLY A 171 -1.32 21.54 -4.89
C GLY A 171 -1.29 23.07 -4.93
N ASP A 172 -0.74 23.71 -3.91
CA ASP A 172 -0.55 25.18 -3.84
C ASP A 172 0.41 25.72 -4.91
N MET A 173 1.24 24.86 -5.52
CA MET A 173 2.12 25.21 -6.64
C MET A 173 1.37 25.28 -7.98
N LEU A 174 0.15 24.77 -8.05
CA LEU A 174 -0.65 24.80 -9.26
C LEU A 174 -1.28 26.20 -9.44
N PRO A 175 -1.22 26.78 -10.64
CA PRO A 175 -1.94 28.02 -10.91
C PRO A 175 -3.46 27.77 -10.89
N VAL A 176 -4.24 28.77 -10.51
CA VAL A 176 -5.71 28.69 -10.49
C VAL A 176 -6.27 28.23 -11.85
N SER A 177 -5.60 28.64 -12.95
CA SER A 177 -5.96 28.22 -14.31
C SER A 177 -5.82 26.73 -14.60
N ALA A 178 -5.11 25.96 -13.75
CA ALA A 178 -5.05 24.50 -13.86
C ALA A 178 -6.32 23.82 -13.34
N MET A 179 -7.16 24.55 -12.59
CA MET A 179 -8.43 24.05 -12.06
C MET A 179 -9.54 24.30 -13.09
N ASP A 180 -10.42 23.30 -13.28
CA ASP A 180 -11.64 23.50 -14.10
C ASP A 180 -12.56 24.50 -13.38
N ALA A 181 -13.05 25.50 -14.12
CA ALA A 181 -13.92 26.54 -13.58
C ALA A 181 -15.22 26.00 -12.96
N ARG A 182 -15.63 24.80 -13.34
CA ARG A 182 -16.83 24.10 -12.81
C ARG A 182 -16.50 23.21 -11.61
N GLY A 183 -15.24 23.14 -11.18
CA GLY A 183 -14.80 22.33 -10.04
C GLY A 183 -14.63 20.83 -10.37
N PHE A 184 -14.50 20.44 -11.64
CA PHE A 184 -14.29 19.04 -12.01
C PHE A 184 -12.81 18.65 -11.90
N ALA A 185 -12.55 17.50 -11.29
CA ALA A 185 -11.25 16.87 -11.35
C ALA A 185 -11.12 16.03 -12.64
N PRO A 186 -9.92 15.88 -13.18
CA PRO A 186 -9.68 15.00 -14.34
C PRO A 186 -10.10 13.55 -14.06
N LEU A 187 -10.62 12.87 -15.07
CA LEU A 187 -10.95 11.44 -14.97
C LEU A 187 -9.70 10.56 -15.15
N GLY A 188 -9.80 9.32 -14.65
CA GLY A 188 -8.73 8.31 -14.81
C GLY A 188 -7.52 8.54 -13.91
N THR A 189 -7.63 9.34 -12.85
CA THR A 189 -6.53 9.70 -11.95
C THR A 189 -6.00 8.53 -11.15
N SER A 190 -6.82 7.50 -10.86
CA SER A 190 -6.42 6.31 -10.10
C SER A 190 -5.26 5.53 -10.73
N ARG A 191 -5.04 5.66 -12.04
CA ARG A 191 -3.88 5.04 -12.72
C ARG A 191 -2.54 5.63 -12.28
N LEU A 192 -2.54 6.86 -11.76
CA LEU A 192 -1.36 7.59 -11.32
C LEU A 192 -1.06 7.37 -9.84
N GLU A 193 -2.03 6.87 -9.08
CA GLU A 193 -1.90 6.65 -7.63
C GLU A 193 -1.76 5.15 -7.32
N LYS A 194 -0.59 4.58 -7.61
CA LYS A 194 -0.28 3.17 -7.39
C LYS A 194 0.62 3.02 -6.16
N ARG A 195 0.06 2.57 -5.03
CA ARG A 195 0.77 2.54 -3.73
C ARG A 195 1.33 1.17 -3.35
N GLY A 196 0.73 0.06 -3.83
CA GLY A 196 1.20 -1.30 -3.57
C GLY A 196 1.31 -1.66 -2.09
N ILE A 197 0.34 -1.25 -1.27
CA ILE A 197 0.40 -1.39 0.20
C ILE A 197 0.01 -2.76 0.72
N ALA A 198 -0.58 -3.62 -0.12
CA ALA A 198 -1.00 -4.95 0.29
C ALA A 198 0.20 -5.86 0.56
N ARG A 199 0.21 -6.54 1.70
CA ARG A 199 1.18 -7.60 2.00
C ARG A 199 0.83 -8.91 1.34
N GLN A 200 -0.48 -9.18 1.22
CA GLN A 200 -1.05 -10.33 0.56
C GLN A 200 -2.08 -9.89 -0.45
N ILE A 201 -2.09 -10.57 -1.59
CA ILE A 201 -2.94 -10.27 -2.74
C ILE A 201 -3.68 -11.55 -3.13
N PRO A 202 -4.97 -11.48 -3.53
CA PRO A 202 -5.71 -12.66 -3.93
C PRO A 202 -5.20 -13.19 -5.28
N GLN A 203 -4.70 -14.42 -5.27
CA GLN A 203 -4.44 -15.21 -6.48
C GLN A 203 -5.74 -15.87 -6.94
N TRP A 204 -6.07 -15.73 -8.20
CA TRP A 204 -7.21 -16.41 -8.79
C TRP A 204 -6.85 -17.83 -9.25
N ARG A 205 -7.66 -18.79 -8.81
CA ARG A 205 -7.59 -20.20 -9.20
C ARG A 205 -8.73 -20.49 -10.16
N ALA A 206 -8.40 -20.57 -11.44
CA ALA A 206 -9.36 -20.65 -12.54
C ALA A 206 -10.27 -21.91 -12.44
N GLU A 207 -9.65 -23.03 -12.10
CA GLU A 207 -10.30 -24.34 -11.98
C GLU A 207 -11.35 -24.41 -10.87
N ALA A 208 -11.17 -23.68 -9.79
CA ALA A 208 -12.09 -23.62 -8.67
C ALA A 208 -13.21 -22.56 -8.88
N CYS A 209 -13.07 -21.69 -9.88
CA CYS A 209 -13.94 -20.53 -10.04
C CYS A 209 -15.30 -20.92 -10.67
N ILE A 210 -16.38 -20.55 -9.97
CA ILE A 210 -17.75 -20.75 -10.47
C ILE A 210 -18.28 -19.56 -11.28
N GLN A 211 -17.48 -18.48 -11.43
CA GLN A 211 -17.78 -17.28 -12.21
C GLN A 211 -18.96 -16.46 -11.67
N CYS A 212 -19.18 -16.42 -10.36
CA CYS A 212 -20.31 -15.73 -9.73
C CYS A 212 -20.13 -14.19 -9.63
N GLY A 213 -18.92 -13.64 -9.80
CA GLY A 213 -18.65 -12.20 -9.74
C GLY A 213 -18.63 -11.57 -8.34
N LEU A 214 -18.96 -12.30 -7.27
CA LEU A 214 -19.04 -11.74 -5.90
C LEU A 214 -17.74 -11.05 -5.45
N CYS A 215 -16.59 -11.57 -5.83
CA CYS A 215 -15.28 -11.00 -5.49
C CYS A 215 -15.11 -9.57 -6.05
N SER A 216 -15.61 -9.34 -7.27
CA SER A 216 -15.60 -8.01 -7.90
C SER A 216 -16.61 -7.07 -7.24
N LEU A 217 -17.78 -7.58 -6.87
CA LEU A 217 -18.86 -6.80 -6.24
C LEU A 217 -18.48 -6.28 -4.85
N VAL A 218 -17.78 -7.07 -4.04
CA VAL A 218 -17.44 -6.71 -2.65
C VAL A 218 -16.15 -5.96 -2.51
N CYS A 219 -15.39 -5.77 -3.58
CA CYS A 219 -14.11 -5.06 -3.49
C CYS A 219 -14.34 -3.56 -3.28
N PRO A 220 -13.97 -2.99 -2.10
CA PRO A 220 -14.22 -1.58 -1.80
C PRO A 220 -13.38 -0.63 -2.68
N HIS A 221 -12.32 -1.14 -3.30
CA HIS A 221 -11.40 -0.35 -4.14
C HIS A 221 -11.57 -0.62 -5.63
N GLY A 222 -12.47 -1.53 -6.04
CA GLY A 222 -12.66 -1.89 -7.45
C GLY A 222 -11.40 -2.46 -8.12
N CYS A 223 -10.44 -2.94 -7.33
CA CYS A 223 -9.15 -3.44 -7.81
C CYS A 223 -9.18 -4.92 -8.24
N ILE A 224 -10.30 -5.60 -8.11
CA ILE A 224 -10.53 -6.94 -8.64
C ILE A 224 -11.74 -6.91 -9.58
N ARG A 225 -11.55 -7.38 -10.80
CA ARG A 225 -12.58 -7.29 -11.86
C ARG A 225 -12.65 -8.59 -12.64
N THR A 226 -13.82 -8.81 -13.24
CA THR A 226 -14.06 -9.89 -14.20
C THR A 226 -13.90 -9.38 -15.62
N PHE A 227 -13.21 -10.14 -16.45
CA PHE A 227 -12.97 -9.84 -17.87
C PHE A 227 -13.50 -10.97 -18.73
N TYR A 228 -14.06 -10.61 -19.89
CA TYR A 228 -14.68 -11.53 -20.86
C TYR A 228 -14.09 -11.30 -22.26
N PRO A 229 -12.77 -11.53 -22.46
CA PRO A 229 -12.16 -11.38 -23.79
C PRO A 229 -12.71 -12.39 -24.79
N LEU A 230 -12.60 -12.06 -26.08
CA LEU A 230 -12.93 -13.01 -27.15
C LEU A 230 -11.98 -14.23 -27.08
N ALA A 231 -12.48 -15.39 -27.44
CA ALA A 231 -11.68 -16.63 -27.35
C ALA A 231 -10.43 -16.62 -28.27
N GLU A 232 -10.51 -15.91 -29.39
CA GLU A 232 -9.43 -15.73 -30.37
C GLU A 232 -8.40 -14.66 -29.98
N THR A 233 -8.60 -13.96 -28.84
CA THR A 233 -7.66 -12.95 -28.36
C THR A 233 -6.30 -13.60 -28.08
N ALA A 234 -5.21 -13.02 -28.57
CA ALA A 234 -3.86 -13.43 -28.21
C ALA A 234 -3.56 -12.97 -26.78
N PHE A 235 -3.26 -13.90 -25.89
CA PHE A 235 -2.96 -13.65 -24.49
C PHE A 235 -1.46 -13.74 -24.21
N PRO A 236 -0.93 -12.92 -23.28
CA PRO A 236 0.38 -13.16 -22.70
C PRO A 236 0.45 -14.57 -22.06
N VAL A 237 1.65 -15.15 -22.00
CA VAL A 237 1.85 -16.54 -21.52
C VAL A 237 1.24 -16.78 -20.13
N ASP A 238 1.37 -15.82 -19.23
CA ASP A 238 0.89 -15.93 -17.84
C ASP A 238 -0.54 -15.42 -17.64
N PHE A 239 -1.22 -15.02 -18.72
CA PHE A 239 -2.60 -14.56 -18.67
C PHE A 239 -3.58 -15.71 -18.84
N HIS A 240 -3.72 -16.53 -17.80
CA HIS A 240 -4.62 -17.70 -17.84
C HIS A 240 -6.09 -17.29 -17.91
N THR A 241 -6.84 -17.96 -18.78
CA THR A 241 -8.28 -17.78 -18.93
C THR A 241 -9.00 -19.14 -18.95
N VAL A 242 -10.29 -19.15 -18.66
CA VAL A 242 -11.15 -20.31 -18.84
C VAL A 242 -12.34 -19.93 -19.69
N ARG A 243 -13.07 -20.89 -20.24
CA ARG A 243 -14.29 -20.61 -21.01
C ARG A 243 -15.32 -19.89 -20.14
N ALA A 244 -15.89 -18.81 -20.66
CA ALA A 244 -16.96 -18.09 -19.99
C ALA A 244 -18.26 -18.94 -19.93
N LYS A 245 -18.94 -18.91 -18.79
CA LYS A 245 -20.23 -19.59 -18.58
C LYS A 245 -21.38 -18.65 -18.93
N GLY A 246 -22.47 -19.23 -19.44
CA GLY A 246 -23.68 -18.50 -19.83
C GLY A 246 -23.78 -18.24 -21.33
N LYS A 247 -25.01 -18.33 -21.85
CA LYS A 247 -25.29 -18.18 -23.31
C LYS A 247 -24.84 -16.82 -23.86
N ALA A 248 -24.99 -15.74 -23.06
CA ALA A 248 -24.64 -14.39 -23.45
C ALA A 248 -23.13 -14.21 -23.66
N PHE A 249 -22.29 -15.09 -23.11
CA PHE A 249 -20.83 -15.06 -23.21
C PHE A 249 -20.26 -16.13 -24.14
N SER A 250 -21.08 -16.69 -25.03
CA SER A 250 -20.65 -17.68 -26.02
C SER A 250 -19.50 -17.10 -26.86
N GLY A 251 -18.44 -17.90 -27.13
CA GLY A 251 -17.24 -17.45 -27.86
C GLY A 251 -16.30 -16.56 -27.05
N ARG A 252 -16.48 -16.46 -25.73
CA ARG A 252 -15.62 -15.68 -24.84
C ARG A 252 -14.91 -16.54 -23.81
N ASN A 253 -13.77 -16.05 -23.37
CA ASN A 253 -13.07 -16.54 -22.20
C ASN A 253 -13.44 -15.68 -20.98
N PHE A 254 -13.06 -16.16 -19.80
CA PHE A 254 -13.31 -15.52 -18.53
C PHE A 254 -12.02 -15.47 -17.70
N ARG A 255 -11.78 -14.36 -17.05
CA ARG A 255 -10.73 -14.19 -16.04
C ARG A 255 -11.21 -13.28 -14.93
N VAL A 256 -10.79 -13.59 -13.70
CA VAL A 256 -10.78 -12.65 -12.59
C VAL A 256 -9.37 -12.11 -12.47
N GLN A 257 -9.23 -10.80 -12.56
CA GLN A 257 -7.93 -10.11 -12.47
C GLN A 257 -7.92 -9.14 -11.31
N VAL A 258 -6.85 -9.16 -10.52
CA VAL A 258 -6.57 -8.18 -9.48
C VAL A 258 -5.56 -7.15 -9.98
N SER A 259 -5.67 -5.90 -9.51
CA SER A 259 -4.62 -4.88 -9.60
C SER A 259 -3.78 -4.93 -8.31
N PRO A 260 -2.56 -5.47 -8.34
CA PRO A 260 -1.72 -5.59 -7.14
C PRO A 260 -1.44 -4.25 -6.45
N LEU A 261 -1.17 -3.22 -7.24
CA LEU A 261 -0.81 -1.90 -6.72
C LEU A 261 -1.99 -1.11 -6.14
N ASP A 262 -3.23 -1.51 -6.45
CA ASP A 262 -4.46 -0.90 -5.89
C ASP A 262 -5.05 -1.74 -4.75
N CYS A 263 -4.66 -3.01 -4.62
CA CYS A 263 -5.15 -3.90 -3.57
C CYS A 263 -4.65 -3.44 -2.20
N THR A 264 -5.52 -3.54 -1.18
CA THR A 264 -5.18 -3.25 0.23
C THR A 264 -5.00 -4.51 1.07
N GLY A 265 -5.21 -5.70 0.50
CA GLY A 265 -5.09 -6.97 1.23
C GLY A 265 -6.18 -7.23 2.26
N CYS A 266 -7.37 -6.61 2.12
CA CYS A 266 -8.47 -6.72 3.11
C CYS A 266 -9.14 -8.10 3.16
N GLU A 267 -8.83 -9.02 2.25
CA GLU A 267 -9.34 -10.41 2.15
C GLU A 267 -10.84 -10.57 1.88
N ASN A 268 -11.62 -9.51 1.76
CA ASN A 268 -13.06 -9.60 1.55
C ASN A 268 -13.43 -10.51 0.39
N CYS A 269 -12.74 -10.40 -0.75
CA CYS A 269 -12.98 -11.20 -1.94
C CYS A 269 -12.72 -12.69 -1.72
N ALA A 270 -11.71 -13.06 -0.93
CA ALA A 270 -11.41 -14.46 -0.59
C ALA A 270 -12.44 -15.02 0.40
N ARG A 271 -12.86 -14.23 1.39
CA ARG A 271 -13.83 -14.62 2.41
C ARG A 271 -15.21 -14.90 1.82
N VAL A 272 -15.73 -14.03 0.95
CA VAL A 272 -17.05 -14.18 0.35
C VAL A 272 -17.10 -15.20 -0.78
N CYS A 273 -15.97 -15.70 -1.27
CA CYS A 273 -15.94 -16.66 -2.35
C CYS A 273 -16.74 -17.93 -1.97
N PRO A 274 -17.83 -18.27 -2.67
CA PRO A 274 -18.68 -19.40 -2.32
C PRO A 274 -18.18 -20.73 -2.88
N ALA A 275 -17.13 -20.71 -3.73
CA ALA A 275 -16.55 -21.92 -4.29
C ALA A 275 -16.04 -22.84 -3.18
N LYS A 276 -16.30 -24.16 -3.30
CA LYS A 276 -15.93 -25.18 -2.30
C LYS A 276 -14.45 -25.12 -1.95
N ASP A 277 -13.61 -24.99 -2.98
CA ASP A 277 -12.13 -24.97 -2.85
C ASP A 277 -11.57 -23.54 -2.93
N LYS A 278 -12.38 -22.53 -2.64
CA LYS A 278 -12.00 -21.11 -2.72
C LYS A 278 -11.22 -20.76 -4.01
N ALA A 279 -11.88 -20.04 -4.89
CA ALA A 279 -11.25 -19.59 -6.15
C ALA A 279 -10.27 -18.42 -5.96
N LEU A 280 -10.20 -17.85 -4.76
CA LEU A 280 -9.28 -16.78 -4.40
C LEU A 280 -8.52 -17.16 -3.13
N VAL A 281 -7.21 -17.23 -3.24
CA VAL A 281 -6.29 -17.57 -2.15
C VAL A 281 -5.31 -16.43 -1.97
N MET A 282 -5.14 -15.95 -0.74
CA MET A 282 -4.19 -14.88 -0.45
C MET A 282 -2.76 -15.39 -0.56
N ARG A 283 -1.91 -14.63 -1.27
CA ARG A 283 -0.49 -14.90 -1.49
C ARG A 283 0.33 -13.67 -1.16
N PRO A 284 1.60 -13.85 -0.74
CA PRO A 284 2.52 -12.73 -0.57
C PRO A 284 2.58 -11.85 -1.82
N ALA A 285 2.53 -10.53 -1.64
CA ALA A 285 2.55 -9.59 -2.76
C ALA A 285 3.82 -9.71 -3.61
N THR A 286 4.94 -10.11 -2.99
CA THR A 286 6.22 -10.37 -3.67
C THR A 286 6.16 -11.48 -4.70
N GLU A 287 5.29 -12.47 -4.51
CA GLU A 287 5.06 -13.58 -5.44
C GLU A 287 4.12 -13.20 -6.59
N MET A 288 3.44 -12.05 -6.48
CA MET A 288 2.34 -11.64 -7.37
C MET A 288 2.70 -10.45 -8.27
N ALA A 289 3.98 -10.11 -8.40
CA ALA A 289 4.42 -8.94 -9.19
C ALA A 289 3.96 -9.01 -10.67
N GLN A 290 3.95 -10.20 -11.27
CA GLN A 290 3.51 -10.43 -12.65
C GLN A 290 2.03 -10.04 -12.87
N GLU A 291 1.20 -10.12 -11.85
CA GLU A 291 -0.23 -9.78 -11.97
C GLU A 291 -0.48 -8.30 -12.28
N GLN A 292 0.52 -7.42 -12.08
CA GLN A 292 0.39 -6.03 -12.53
C GLN A 292 0.47 -5.91 -14.06
N ALA A 293 1.32 -6.67 -14.71
CA ALA A 293 1.38 -6.75 -16.17
C ALA A 293 0.07 -7.34 -16.73
N ASN A 294 -0.43 -8.39 -16.08
CA ASN A 294 -1.72 -8.99 -16.42
C ASN A 294 -2.89 -8.01 -16.26
N TRP A 295 -2.88 -7.19 -15.21
CA TRP A 295 -3.86 -6.13 -15.03
C TRP A 295 -3.79 -5.08 -16.14
N ASN A 296 -2.60 -4.59 -16.46
CA ASN A 296 -2.40 -3.61 -17.51
C ASN A 296 -2.88 -4.12 -18.87
N PHE A 297 -2.62 -5.39 -19.17
CA PHE A 297 -3.16 -6.05 -20.37
C PHE A 297 -4.69 -6.16 -20.31
N ALA A 298 -5.26 -6.61 -19.18
CA ALA A 298 -6.69 -6.80 -19.05
C ALA A 298 -7.48 -5.49 -19.26
N VAL A 299 -6.99 -4.36 -18.73
CA VAL A 299 -7.64 -3.05 -18.89
C VAL A 299 -7.44 -2.45 -20.28
N SER A 300 -6.50 -2.95 -21.08
CA SER A 300 -6.32 -2.55 -22.48
C SER A 300 -7.24 -3.29 -23.44
N LEU A 301 -7.92 -4.36 -22.97
CA LEU A 301 -8.85 -5.10 -23.80
C LEU A 301 -10.06 -4.24 -24.21
N PRO A 302 -10.60 -4.43 -25.42
CA PRO A 302 -11.81 -3.73 -25.85
C PRO A 302 -12.97 -3.96 -24.88
N GLU A 303 -13.80 -2.92 -24.70
CA GLU A 303 -15.02 -3.05 -23.90
C GLU A 303 -15.92 -4.15 -24.46
N THR A 304 -16.46 -4.97 -23.56
CA THR A 304 -17.32 -6.06 -23.93
C THR A 304 -18.75 -5.56 -24.08
N ALA A 305 -19.19 -5.29 -25.31
CA ALA A 305 -20.58 -4.97 -25.61
C ALA A 305 -21.44 -6.25 -25.56
N VAL A 306 -21.74 -6.77 -24.37
CA VAL A 306 -22.70 -7.84 -24.17
C VAL A 306 -23.98 -7.21 -23.64
N LYS A 307 -25.08 -7.31 -24.42
CA LYS A 307 -26.43 -7.00 -23.91
C LYS A 307 -26.83 -8.10 -22.92
N LEU A 308 -26.70 -7.79 -21.65
CA LEU A 308 -27.24 -8.64 -20.59
C LEU A 308 -28.75 -8.38 -20.54
N GLU A 309 -29.56 -9.32 -20.94
CA GLU A 309 -30.95 -9.35 -20.53
C GLU A 309 -30.96 -9.65 -19.03
N ILE A 310 -31.20 -8.63 -18.22
CA ILE A 310 -31.49 -8.82 -16.79
C ILE A 310 -32.78 -9.59 -16.75
N GLY A 311 -32.67 -10.89 -16.48
CA GLY A 311 -33.80 -11.81 -16.49
C GLY A 311 -34.90 -11.28 -15.58
N ARG A 312 -36.13 -11.34 -16.09
CA ARG A 312 -37.31 -11.24 -15.24
C ARG A 312 -37.22 -12.37 -14.22
N ALA A 313 -37.17 -11.98 -12.92
CA ALA A 313 -37.31 -12.91 -11.81
C ALA A 313 -38.64 -13.64 -11.89
#